data_6d13e0caec054388c38c9665183694a0
#
_entry.id   6d13e0caec054388c38c9665183694a0
#
_cell.length_a   1.000
_cell.length_b   1.000
_cell.length_c   1.000
_cell.angle_alpha   90.00
_cell.angle_beta   90.00
_cell.angle_gamma   90.00
#
_symmetry.space_group_name_H-M   'P 1'
#
loop_
_entity.id
_entity.type
_entity.pdbx_description
1 polymer ?
#
loop_
_entity_poly.entity_id
_entity_poly.type
_entity_poly.pdbx_seq_one_letter_code
_entity_poly.pdbx_strand_id
1 'polypeptide(L)'
;MNRILSTILISLLCLCGAMAQPAAVKNVAKSVFALKAYDAEGKQIATSNGVFLSADGIAACPWSTVREAARVEVVDFNGKTYPVTHILGANELYDVCRVRVDMPKTVAATIATAAAAKDSKLWLVETADRRTQTTQYEVDKAETFMEKYAYYVFGYNNHKPTQGAAFVNEKGQVVGLMQQSARSLYANAVDVRFISTLAASHLDINNSLYAKTSLRLTLPADKQNALLMVMLAAERQDTAKYAGYLSDYIRQFPKEVDGYATSALQKSTYGDWQGADADMQTALKLAADKAEAHSEYARVMYQKLIYSADTTFTAWTFERALAEAEKAYSLNPQPQYLHRMAQIKFSMGDYGDACEKFLSLAKKDMPTSEVYFEAAQCKTQLGAPKAEVLELLDSCVAVAPRPLTNLSAPYVLARGQLYEQMEEYRKAIVDYNTYDTLVYGRANAAFYYARHKCEVAVRQYKQALDDLAHAAYIGGADAPLYIAELASLQLRVNMNEEAVKSSDLCLQLTPDNTDAYIIKGLALVQLKRKNEAMECFNKAKELGDDRAEGYIKKYK
;
A
#
# COMPACT_ATOMS: atom_id res chain seq x y z
N MET A 1 -11.89 58.08 69.33
CA MET A 1 -10.79 57.11 69.23
C MET A 1 -11.27 55.65 68.99
N ASN A 2 -12.38 55.18 69.51
CA ASN A 2 -12.83 53.77 69.35
C ASN A 2 -13.37 53.40 67.96
N ARG A 3 -13.78 54.35 67.11
CA ARG A 3 -14.23 54.03 65.73
C ARG A 3 -13.10 53.84 64.72
N ILE A 4 -11.95 54.49 64.96
CA ILE A 4 -10.78 54.34 64.10
C ILE A 4 -10.02 53.04 64.38
N LEU A 5 -9.98 52.55 65.60
CA LEU A 5 -9.37 51.28 65.97
C LEU A 5 -10.18 50.08 65.41
N SER A 6 -11.54 50.14 65.35
CA SER A 6 -12.36 49.08 64.77
C SER A 6 -12.19 48.99 63.24
N THR A 7 -11.99 50.09 62.53
CA THR A 7 -11.81 50.10 61.07
C THR A 7 -10.41 49.57 60.68
N ILE A 8 -9.39 49.79 61.48
CA ILE A 8 -8.05 49.25 61.29
C ILE A 8 -7.98 47.78 61.59
N LEU A 9 -8.74 47.28 62.61
CA LEU A 9 -8.79 45.85 62.94
C LEU A 9 -9.58 45.03 61.90
N ILE A 10 -10.62 45.58 61.27
CA ILE A 10 -11.38 44.95 60.18
C ILE A 10 -10.59 44.96 58.88
N SER A 11 -9.79 46.01 58.58
CA SER A 11 -8.90 46.00 57.43
C SER A 11 -7.69 45.07 57.57
N LEU A 12 -7.24 44.75 58.79
CA LEU A 12 -6.18 43.75 59.04
C LEU A 12 -6.70 42.31 58.97
N LEU A 13 -7.98 42.06 59.26
CA LEU A 13 -8.61 40.70 59.15
C LEU A 13 -8.99 40.31 57.74
N CYS A 14 -9.08 41.26 56.80
CA CYS A 14 -9.30 40.94 55.37
C CYS A 14 -8.00 40.63 54.62
N LEU A 15 -6.83 40.68 55.26
CA LEU A 15 -5.53 40.34 54.64
C LEU A 15 -5.07 38.90 54.89
N CYS A 16 -5.87 38.08 55.58
CA CYS A 16 -5.57 36.67 55.81
C CYS A 16 -6.35 35.80 54.83
N GLY A 17 -5.79 35.56 53.62
CA GLY A 17 -6.36 34.53 52.77
C GLY A 17 -5.88 34.46 51.34
N ALA A 18 -5.22 35.47 50.79
CA ALA A 18 -4.59 35.31 49.49
C ALA A 18 -3.18 34.72 49.70
N MET A 19 -3.06 33.39 49.83
CA MET A 19 -1.74 32.76 49.70
C MET A 19 -1.19 33.14 48.32
N ALA A 20 -0.15 33.94 48.33
CA ALA A 20 0.48 34.40 47.07
C ALA A 20 0.90 33.18 46.26
N GLN A 21 0.44 33.10 45.04
CA GLN A 21 0.81 32.04 44.09
C GLN A 21 2.33 31.92 44.03
N PRO A 22 2.91 30.71 44.22
CA PRO A 22 4.36 30.54 44.13
C PRO A 22 4.91 31.03 42.78
N ALA A 23 6.03 31.73 42.79
CA ALA A 23 6.66 32.25 41.59
C ALA A 23 7.00 31.12 40.57
N ALA A 24 7.33 29.94 41.07
CA ALA A 24 7.57 28.76 40.25
C ALA A 24 6.34 28.35 39.43
N VAL A 25 5.13 28.41 39.99
CA VAL A 25 3.87 28.12 39.31
C VAL A 25 3.60 29.13 38.20
N LYS A 26 3.88 30.42 38.45
CA LYS A 26 3.73 31.48 37.39
C LYS A 26 4.61 31.23 36.19
N ASN A 27 5.81 30.71 36.35
CA ASN A 27 6.74 30.43 35.28
C ASN A 27 6.26 29.32 34.34
N VAL A 28 5.44 28.38 34.84
CA VAL A 28 4.88 27.27 34.00
C VAL A 28 3.95 27.78 32.91
N ALA A 29 3.37 28.97 33.07
CA ALA A 29 2.55 29.61 32.03
C ALA A 29 3.25 29.66 30.66
N LYS A 30 4.59 29.75 30.63
CA LYS A 30 5.36 29.74 29.37
C LYS A 30 5.41 28.38 28.67
N SER A 31 5.09 27.31 29.39
CA SER A 31 5.08 25.93 28.89
C SER A 31 3.67 25.43 28.57
N VAL A 32 2.62 26.19 28.95
CA VAL A 32 1.22 25.86 28.67
C VAL A 32 0.76 26.64 27.44
N PHE A 33 -0.07 26.01 26.61
CA PHE A 33 -0.57 26.59 25.36
C PHE A 33 -2.07 26.33 25.18
N ALA A 34 -2.70 27.15 24.34
CA ALA A 34 -4.04 26.85 23.83
C ALA A 34 -3.95 26.01 22.55
N LEU A 35 -4.75 24.95 22.48
CA LEU A 35 -4.87 24.07 21.32
C LEU A 35 -6.16 24.37 20.59
N LYS A 36 -6.10 24.53 19.26
CA LYS A 36 -7.25 24.78 18.40
C LYS A 36 -7.29 23.72 17.30
N ALA A 37 -8.43 23.07 17.15
CA ALA A 37 -8.66 22.04 16.15
C ALA A 37 -9.68 22.52 15.11
N TYR A 38 -9.46 22.19 13.85
CA TYR A 38 -10.25 22.62 12.71
C TYR A 38 -10.66 21.41 11.85
N ASP A 39 -11.85 21.48 11.26
CA ASP A 39 -12.28 20.53 10.22
C ASP A 39 -11.64 20.81 8.86
N ALA A 40 -12.05 20.05 7.85
CA ALA A 40 -11.55 20.18 6.48
C ALA A 40 -11.94 21.53 5.82
N GLU A 41 -13.05 22.10 6.24
CA GLU A 41 -13.59 23.39 5.77
C GLU A 41 -12.93 24.59 6.49
N GLY A 42 -12.06 24.33 7.46
CA GLY A 42 -11.34 25.35 8.23
C GLY A 42 -12.16 25.93 9.39
N LYS A 43 -13.30 25.34 9.74
CA LYS A 43 -14.08 25.75 10.91
C LYS A 43 -13.47 25.16 12.17
N GLN A 44 -13.37 25.98 13.22
CA GLN A 44 -12.90 25.51 14.52
C GLN A 44 -13.92 24.58 15.17
N ILE A 45 -13.53 23.33 15.45
CA ILE A 45 -14.39 22.28 16.01
C ILE A 45 -14.14 22.02 17.49
N ALA A 46 -12.92 22.28 17.97
CA ALA A 46 -12.58 22.11 19.38
C ALA A 46 -11.48 23.08 19.83
N THR A 47 -11.43 23.29 21.14
CA THR A 47 -10.35 24.00 21.81
C THR A 47 -10.05 23.33 23.16
N SER A 48 -8.79 23.30 23.54
CA SER A 48 -8.31 22.78 24.83
C SER A 48 -6.99 23.44 25.20
N ASN A 49 -6.39 23.00 26.29
CA ASN A 49 -5.01 23.35 26.62
C ASN A 49 -4.08 22.16 26.40
N GLY A 50 -2.81 22.39 26.49
CA GLY A 50 -1.76 21.38 26.50
C GLY A 50 -0.48 21.95 27.11
N VAL A 51 0.54 21.10 27.22
CA VAL A 51 1.81 21.46 27.84
C VAL A 51 2.98 20.95 26.99
N PHE A 52 4.00 21.78 26.78
CA PHE A 52 5.24 21.37 26.14
C PHE A 52 6.08 20.49 27.08
N LEU A 53 6.42 19.30 26.59
CA LEU A 53 7.23 18.32 27.32
C LEU A 53 8.72 18.44 26.98
N SER A 54 9.06 19.04 25.84
CA SER A 54 10.44 19.24 25.38
C SER A 54 10.62 20.59 24.69
N ALA A 55 11.85 21.06 24.66
CA ALA A 55 12.18 22.33 24.01
C ALA A 55 12.10 22.30 22.47
N ASP A 56 12.06 21.13 21.86
CA ASP A 56 11.93 20.88 20.42
C ASP A 56 10.49 20.66 19.94
N GLY A 57 9.50 21.00 20.80
CA GLY A 57 8.08 21.00 20.44
C GLY A 57 7.32 19.70 20.65
N ILE A 58 7.84 18.73 21.42
CA ILE A 58 7.01 17.62 21.89
C ILE A 58 6.07 18.15 22.95
N ALA A 59 4.77 17.83 22.83
CA ALA A 59 3.74 18.34 23.69
C ALA A 59 2.73 17.24 24.08
N ALA A 60 2.05 17.43 25.22
CA ALA A 60 0.94 16.63 25.68
C ALA A 60 -0.36 17.44 25.62
N CYS A 61 -1.43 16.81 25.13
CA CYS A 61 -2.75 17.41 25.02
C CYS A 61 -3.87 16.35 25.03
N PRO A 62 -5.15 16.74 25.09
CA PRO A 62 -6.27 15.81 25.01
C PRO A 62 -6.38 15.16 23.63
N TRP A 63 -6.61 13.85 23.60
CA TRP A 63 -6.81 13.10 22.37
C TRP A 63 -8.12 13.49 21.65
N SER A 64 -9.19 13.71 22.39
CA SER A 64 -10.50 14.11 21.86
C SER A 64 -10.45 15.41 21.07
N THR A 65 -9.52 16.32 21.35
CA THR A 65 -9.31 17.54 20.58
C THR A 65 -8.64 17.27 19.22
N VAL A 66 -7.80 16.23 19.13
CA VAL A 66 -6.96 15.93 17.95
C VAL A 66 -7.59 14.87 17.05
N ARG A 67 -8.34 13.94 17.64
CA ARG A 67 -8.81 12.69 17.02
C ARG A 67 -9.51 12.86 15.67
N GLU A 68 -10.35 13.88 15.52
CA GLU A 68 -11.17 14.08 14.31
C GLU A 68 -10.80 15.38 13.56
N ALA A 69 -9.68 15.97 13.94
CA ALA A 69 -9.24 17.22 13.33
C ALA A 69 -8.56 17.01 11.97
N ALA A 70 -8.90 17.85 11.02
CA ALA A 70 -8.17 17.97 9.77
C ALA A 70 -6.88 18.78 9.96
N ARG A 71 -6.91 19.77 10.86
CA ARG A 71 -5.77 20.62 11.19
C ARG A 71 -5.81 20.98 12.67
N VAL A 72 -4.63 20.99 13.30
CA VAL A 72 -4.48 21.36 14.70
C VAL A 72 -3.39 22.41 14.84
N GLU A 73 -3.65 23.42 15.65
CA GLU A 73 -2.73 24.53 15.92
C GLU A 73 -2.55 24.74 17.41
N VAL A 74 -1.34 25.09 17.79
CA VAL A 74 -0.95 25.52 19.13
C VAL A 74 -0.78 27.04 19.11
N VAL A 75 -1.39 27.73 20.08
CA VAL A 75 -1.13 29.15 20.36
C VAL A 75 -0.29 29.22 21.61
N ASP A 76 0.95 29.68 21.49
CA ASP A 76 1.91 29.74 22.60
C ASP A 76 1.61 30.89 23.58
N PHE A 77 2.37 30.97 24.64
CA PHE A 77 2.28 32.02 25.66
C PHE A 77 2.38 33.44 25.10
N ASN A 78 3.12 33.64 23.99
CA ASN A 78 3.27 34.93 23.32
C ASN A 78 2.12 35.22 22.35
N GLY A 79 1.21 34.27 22.14
CA GLY A 79 0.09 34.34 21.20
C GLY A 79 0.49 34.05 19.76
N LYS A 80 1.65 33.43 19.55
CA LYS A 80 2.09 32.98 18.22
C LYS A 80 1.55 31.58 17.95
N THR A 81 1.10 31.36 16.70
CA THR A 81 0.47 30.10 16.26
C THR A 81 1.49 29.23 15.54
N TYR A 82 1.45 27.92 15.84
CA TYR A 82 2.29 26.89 15.25
C TYR A 82 1.46 25.64 14.92
N PRO A 83 1.71 24.95 13.79
CA PRO A 83 0.98 23.77 13.43
C PRO A 83 1.45 22.55 14.25
N VAL A 84 0.49 21.67 14.59
CA VAL A 84 0.78 20.31 15.02
C VAL A 84 0.94 19.44 13.77
N THR A 85 2.04 18.74 13.65
CA THR A 85 2.40 17.98 12.44
C THR A 85 2.25 16.47 12.60
N HIS A 86 2.57 15.95 13.78
CA HIS A 86 2.59 14.49 14.02
C HIS A 86 2.01 14.14 15.38
N ILE A 87 1.46 12.92 15.43
CA ILE A 87 1.09 12.23 16.66
C ILE A 87 2.23 11.26 17.00
N LEU A 88 2.73 11.34 18.24
CA LEU A 88 3.75 10.43 18.75
C LEU A 88 3.12 9.19 19.41
N GLY A 89 1.93 9.33 19.95
CA GLY A 89 1.16 8.27 20.59
C GLY A 89 -0.07 8.84 21.26
N ALA A 90 -1.12 8.04 21.41
CA ALA A 90 -2.37 8.42 22.04
C ALA A 90 -2.94 7.29 22.91
N ASN A 91 -3.78 7.67 23.87
CA ASN A 91 -4.58 6.74 24.65
C ASN A 91 -6.01 7.28 24.76
N GLU A 92 -6.97 6.51 24.22
CA GLU A 92 -8.37 6.92 24.16
C GLU A 92 -9.06 6.84 25.54
N LEU A 93 -8.71 5.82 26.35
CA LEU A 93 -9.33 5.63 27.67
C LEU A 93 -9.05 6.81 28.60
N TYR A 94 -7.81 7.30 28.57
CA TYR A 94 -7.39 8.44 29.40
C TYR A 94 -7.46 9.78 28.66
N ASP A 95 -7.99 9.81 27.43
CA ASP A 95 -8.13 11.00 26.59
C ASP A 95 -6.87 11.88 26.54
N VAL A 96 -5.72 11.27 26.27
CA VAL A 96 -4.44 11.96 26.18
C VAL A 96 -3.64 11.54 24.96
N CYS A 97 -2.85 12.45 24.43
CA CYS A 97 -1.89 12.16 23.37
C CYS A 97 -0.60 12.98 23.50
N ARG A 98 0.45 12.47 22.87
CA ARG A 98 1.67 13.22 22.59
C ARG A 98 1.69 13.63 21.14
N VAL A 99 2.05 14.88 20.89
CA VAL A 99 2.10 15.46 19.54
C VAL A 99 3.42 16.19 19.31
N ARG A 100 3.77 16.39 18.05
CA ARG A 100 4.87 17.27 17.64
C ARG A 100 4.30 18.56 17.08
N VAL A 101 4.76 19.66 17.62
CA VAL A 101 4.47 21.01 17.15
C VAL A 101 5.67 21.48 16.32
N ASP A 102 5.42 22.01 15.13
CA ASP A 102 6.48 22.54 14.26
C ASP A 102 6.86 23.95 14.69
N MET A 103 7.84 24.03 15.58
CA MET A 103 8.35 25.28 16.12
C MET A 103 9.84 25.20 16.40
N PRO A 104 10.57 26.35 16.27
CA PRO A 104 12.03 26.36 16.41
C PRO A 104 12.49 25.97 17.83
N LYS A 105 11.85 26.53 18.84
CA LYS A 105 12.18 26.31 20.25
C LYS A 105 11.04 26.79 21.15
N THR A 106 10.80 26.06 22.22
CA THR A 106 9.85 26.45 23.27
C THR A 106 10.41 26.24 24.68
N VAL A 107 9.65 26.65 25.69
CA VAL A 107 9.97 26.40 27.10
C VAL A 107 9.30 25.08 27.51
N ALA A 108 10.10 24.05 27.73
CA ALA A 108 9.62 22.78 28.24
C ALA A 108 9.19 22.90 29.72
N ALA A 109 8.11 22.23 30.08
CA ALA A 109 7.71 22.08 31.47
C ALA A 109 8.64 21.12 32.19
N THR A 110 8.94 21.42 33.44
CA THR A 110 9.55 20.44 34.33
C THR A 110 8.48 19.45 34.82
N ILE A 111 8.71 18.16 34.62
CA ILE A 111 7.77 17.11 34.99
C ILE A 111 8.08 16.63 36.41
N ALA A 112 7.05 16.43 37.23
CA ALA A 112 7.18 15.85 38.56
C ALA A 112 7.70 14.40 38.48
N THR A 113 8.64 14.02 39.31
CA THR A 113 9.25 12.68 39.33
C THR A 113 8.42 11.65 40.10
N ALA A 114 7.53 12.12 40.97
CA ALA A 114 6.63 11.29 41.76
C ALA A 114 5.18 11.79 41.68
N ALA A 115 4.23 10.90 41.94
CA ALA A 115 2.82 11.26 42.07
C ALA A 115 2.60 12.21 43.27
N ALA A 116 1.62 13.10 43.14
CA ALA A 116 1.12 13.88 44.24
C ALA A 116 0.31 12.97 45.18
N ALA A 117 0.48 13.15 46.50
CA ALA A 117 -0.30 12.42 47.50
C ALA A 117 -1.70 13.02 47.64
N LYS A 118 -2.61 12.25 48.28
CA LYS A 118 -3.88 12.77 48.75
C LYS A 118 -3.65 14.02 49.61
N ASP A 119 -4.58 14.95 49.64
CA ASP A 119 -4.57 16.22 50.38
C ASP A 119 -3.44 17.20 49.92
N SER A 120 -2.69 16.86 48.85
CA SER A 120 -1.72 17.78 48.25
C SER A 120 -2.43 18.94 47.54
N LYS A 121 -1.88 20.15 47.68
CA LYS A 121 -2.37 21.32 46.96
C LYS A 121 -1.65 21.45 45.61
N LEU A 122 -2.41 21.48 44.52
CA LEU A 122 -1.93 21.69 43.16
C LEU A 122 -2.58 22.93 42.58
N TRP A 123 -1.92 23.54 41.60
CA TRP A 123 -2.44 24.68 40.85
C TRP A 123 -2.77 24.22 39.43
N LEU A 124 -4.02 24.41 39.00
CA LEU A 124 -4.41 24.29 37.61
C LEU A 124 -3.97 25.55 36.89
N VAL A 125 -3.14 25.40 35.86
CA VAL A 125 -2.65 26.48 35.00
C VAL A 125 -3.34 26.36 33.66
N GLU A 126 -4.14 27.37 33.31
CA GLU A 126 -4.97 27.46 32.10
C GLU A 126 -4.55 28.65 31.26
N THR A 127 -4.71 28.54 29.94
CA THR A 127 -4.48 29.67 29.05
C THR A 127 -5.62 29.83 28.05
N ALA A 128 -6.08 31.06 27.87
CA ALA A 128 -7.03 31.44 26.84
C ALA A 128 -6.66 32.83 26.32
N ASP A 129 -6.58 33.00 25.02
CA ASP A 129 -6.34 34.29 24.35
C ASP A 129 -5.22 35.14 24.99
N ARG A 130 -4.04 34.56 25.24
CA ARG A 130 -2.84 35.15 25.89
C ARG A 130 -3.01 35.47 27.39
N ARG A 131 -4.09 35.05 28.00
CA ARG A 131 -4.28 35.21 29.44
C ARG A 131 -4.09 33.88 30.14
N THR A 132 -3.19 33.83 31.09
CA THR A 132 -3.00 32.67 31.95
C THR A 132 -3.75 32.89 33.24
N GLN A 133 -4.55 31.90 33.61
CA GLN A 133 -5.29 31.88 34.86
C GLN A 133 -4.80 30.70 35.69
N THR A 134 -4.84 30.84 37.02
CA THR A 134 -4.46 29.74 37.92
C THR A 134 -5.50 29.62 39.02
N THR A 135 -5.88 28.36 39.26
CA THR A 135 -6.84 28.00 40.31
C THR A 135 -6.25 26.90 41.19
N GLN A 136 -6.33 27.03 42.49
CA GLN A 136 -5.83 26.01 43.42
C GLN A 136 -6.87 24.91 43.61
N TYR A 137 -6.40 23.67 43.58
CA TYR A 137 -7.17 22.46 43.87
C TYR A 137 -6.45 21.62 44.91
N GLU A 138 -7.21 20.83 45.66
CA GLU A 138 -6.71 19.82 46.59
C GLU A 138 -6.98 18.43 46.03
N VAL A 139 -6.02 17.53 46.10
CA VAL A 139 -6.16 16.15 45.65
C VAL A 139 -7.02 15.39 46.63
N ASP A 140 -8.26 15.09 46.26
CA ASP A 140 -9.19 14.30 47.06
C ASP A 140 -8.79 12.81 47.02
N LYS A 141 -8.41 12.32 45.85
CA LYS A 141 -7.99 10.93 45.64
C LYS A 141 -6.89 10.83 44.58
N ALA A 142 -5.90 9.98 44.84
CA ALA A 142 -4.89 9.57 43.84
C ALA A 142 -4.97 8.05 43.66
N GLU A 143 -5.51 7.60 42.55
CA GLU A 143 -5.64 6.18 42.22
C GLU A 143 -4.44 5.72 41.39
N THR A 144 -3.80 4.63 41.80
CA THR A 144 -2.68 4.07 41.05
C THR A 144 -3.18 3.24 39.85
N PHE A 145 -2.61 3.46 38.68
CA PHE A 145 -2.80 2.61 37.52
C PHE A 145 -1.46 2.21 36.90
N MET A 146 -1.44 1.08 36.19
CA MET A 146 -0.20 0.48 35.66
C MET A 146 0.94 0.47 36.68
N GLU A 147 0.61 0.17 37.95
CA GLU A 147 1.52 0.01 39.08
C GLU A 147 2.33 1.25 39.52
N LYS A 148 2.44 2.29 38.69
CA LYS A 148 3.36 3.41 38.92
C LYS A 148 2.84 4.81 38.62
N TYR A 149 1.72 4.92 37.91
CA TYR A 149 1.13 6.21 37.55
C TYR A 149 -0.10 6.51 38.38
N ALA A 150 -0.47 7.78 38.49
CA ALA A 150 -1.61 8.22 39.26
C ALA A 150 -2.73 8.81 38.36
N TYR A 151 -3.95 8.47 38.68
CA TYR A 151 -5.15 9.16 38.24
C TYR A 151 -5.69 9.96 39.41
N TYR A 152 -5.76 11.28 39.21
CA TYR A 152 -6.14 12.22 40.25
C TYR A 152 -7.62 12.57 40.17
N VAL A 153 -8.28 12.61 41.30
CA VAL A 153 -9.63 13.12 41.49
C VAL A 153 -9.55 14.32 42.41
N PHE A 154 -10.15 15.41 41.99
CA PHE A 154 -10.22 16.66 42.77
C PHE A 154 -11.64 16.92 43.23
N GLY A 155 -11.79 17.51 44.39
CA GLY A 155 -13.08 17.89 44.94
C GLY A 155 -13.79 18.97 44.14
N TYR A 156 -14.99 19.27 44.59
CA TYR A 156 -15.82 20.32 44.01
C TYR A 156 -15.10 21.68 44.02
N ASN A 157 -15.18 22.40 42.90
CA ASN A 157 -14.71 23.78 42.76
C ASN A 157 -15.70 24.57 41.90
N ASN A 158 -15.92 25.84 42.25
CA ASN A 158 -16.81 26.72 41.47
C ASN A 158 -16.25 27.11 40.09
N HIS A 159 -14.98 26.82 39.82
CA HIS A 159 -14.36 27.04 38.55
C HIS A 159 -14.60 25.84 37.59
N LYS A 160 -15.03 26.13 36.35
CA LYS A 160 -15.12 25.10 35.33
C LYS A 160 -13.76 24.98 34.64
N PRO A 161 -13.03 23.88 34.84
CA PRO A 161 -11.68 23.74 34.32
C PRO A 161 -11.64 23.54 32.79
N THR A 162 -10.58 24.05 32.15
CA THR A 162 -10.30 23.83 30.72
C THR A 162 -9.62 22.48 30.52
N GLN A 163 -10.17 21.66 29.61
CA GLN A 163 -9.61 20.36 29.29
C GLN A 163 -8.15 20.49 28.82
N GLY A 164 -7.27 19.59 29.30
CA GLY A 164 -5.84 19.58 28.97
C GLY A 164 -4.99 20.63 29.70
N ALA A 165 -5.59 21.43 30.60
CA ALA A 165 -4.84 22.35 31.45
C ALA A 165 -3.90 21.58 32.40
N ALA A 166 -2.78 22.20 32.77
CA ALA A 166 -1.73 21.55 33.54
C ALA A 166 -1.95 21.69 35.04
N PHE A 167 -1.98 20.59 35.80
CA PHE A 167 -1.85 20.60 37.23
C PHE A 167 -0.38 20.63 37.62
N VAL A 168 -0.02 21.58 38.50
CA VAL A 168 1.36 21.92 38.86
C VAL A 168 1.52 21.92 40.39
N ASN A 169 2.63 21.40 40.90
CA ASN A 169 2.97 21.46 42.32
C ASN A 169 3.63 22.80 42.70
N GLU A 170 3.88 23.04 43.97
CA GLU A 170 4.51 24.27 44.49
C GLU A 170 5.89 24.57 43.90
N LYS A 171 6.60 23.53 43.46
CA LYS A 171 7.91 23.66 42.81
C LYS A 171 7.82 24.03 41.33
N GLY A 172 6.62 24.23 40.79
CA GLY A 172 6.41 24.50 39.35
C GLY A 172 6.59 23.26 38.47
N GLN A 173 6.45 22.07 39.01
CA GLN A 173 6.53 20.82 38.24
C GLN A 173 5.13 20.37 37.84
N VAL A 174 4.94 20.03 36.54
CA VAL A 174 3.68 19.48 36.04
C VAL A 174 3.50 18.06 36.59
N VAL A 175 2.36 17.83 37.19
CA VAL A 175 1.95 16.56 37.82
C VAL A 175 1.02 15.78 36.91
N GLY A 176 0.08 16.45 36.26
CA GLY A 176 -0.91 15.82 35.37
C GLY A 176 -1.58 16.80 34.43
N LEU A 177 -2.32 16.25 33.46
CA LEU A 177 -3.21 17.01 32.58
C LEU A 177 -4.66 16.81 32.99
N MET A 178 -5.39 17.93 33.04
CA MET A 178 -6.80 17.96 33.34
C MET A 178 -7.60 17.17 32.31
N GLN A 179 -8.43 16.28 32.81
CA GLN A 179 -9.46 15.57 32.06
C GLN A 179 -10.85 16.07 32.43
N GLN A 180 -11.72 16.10 31.45
CA GLN A 180 -13.11 16.48 31.66
C GLN A 180 -13.82 15.42 32.53
N SER A 181 -14.42 15.85 33.62
CA SER A 181 -15.28 15.00 34.45
C SER A 181 -16.70 14.94 33.87
N ALA A 182 -17.37 13.81 34.06
CA ALA A 182 -18.82 13.70 33.80
C ALA A 182 -19.65 14.69 34.64
N ARG A 183 -19.10 15.14 35.76
CA ARG A 183 -19.66 16.19 36.64
C ARG A 183 -18.91 17.49 36.39
N SER A 184 -19.58 18.48 35.82
CA SER A 184 -18.98 19.70 35.27
C SER A 184 -18.14 20.56 36.22
N LEU A 185 -18.32 20.42 37.55
CA LEU A 185 -17.60 21.19 38.57
C LEU A 185 -16.57 20.34 39.36
N TYR A 186 -16.29 19.13 38.86
CA TYR A 186 -15.21 18.27 39.38
C TYR A 186 -14.13 18.16 38.30
N ALA A 187 -12.88 18.09 38.75
CA ALA A 187 -11.75 17.88 37.87
C ALA A 187 -11.12 16.52 38.10
N ASN A 188 -10.63 15.92 37.04
CA ASN A 188 -9.76 14.76 37.10
C ASN A 188 -8.46 15.08 36.40
N ALA A 189 -7.38 14.34 36.67
CA ALA A 189 -6.16 14.49 35.86
C ALA A 189 -5.42 13.16 35.71
N VAL A 190 -4.78 13.02 34.56
CA VAL A 190 -3.89 11.89 34.26
C VAL A 190 -2.45 12.30 34.49
N ASP A 191 -1.70 11.43 35.12
CA ASP A 191 -0.27 11.60 35.37
C ASP A 191 0.51 11.92 34.09
N VAL A 192 1.22 13.04 34.09
CA VAL A 192 2.00 13.46 32.90
C VAL A 192 3.15 12.50 32.61
N ARG A 193 3.63 11.75 33.59
CA ARG A 193 4.66 10.71 33.42
C ARG A 193 4.15 9.59 32.53
N PHE A 194 2.88 9.17 32.66
CA PHE A 194 2.24 8.23 31.73
C PHE A 194 2.18 8.79 30.32
N ILE A 195 1.70 10.03 30.17
CA ILE A 195 1.57 10.68 28.86
C ILE A 195 2.93 10.75 28.17
N SER A 196 4.01 11.00 28.92
CA SER A 196 5.37 11.06 28.40
C SER A 196 5.89 9.74 27.80
N THR A 197 5.28 8.61 28.15
CA THR A 197 5.65 7.28 27.63
C THR A 197 4.87 6.86 26.39
N LEU A 198 3.80 7.58 26.04
CA LEU A 198 2.99 7.22 24.88
C LEU A 198 3.82 7.27 23.59
N ALA A 199 3.87 6.16 22.88
CA ALA A 199 4.57 6.04 21.60
C ALA A 199 3.77 5.15 20.67
N ALA A 200 3.61 5.58 19.42
CA ALA A 200 3.03 4.77 18.36
C ALA A 200 4.13 3.92 17.71
N SER A 201 3.78 2.69 17.36
CA SER A 201 4.61 1.79 16.56
C SER A 201 4.34 1.97 15.04
N HIS A 202 5.16 1.35 14.20
CA HIS A 202 4.93 1.33 12.76
C HIS A 202 3.62 0.62 12.36
N LEU A 203 3.15 -0.34 13.19
CA LEU A 203 1.89 -1.07 12.93
C LEU A 203 0.65 -0.24 13.30
N ASP A 204 0.80 0.77 14.16
CA ASP A 204 -0.31 1.63 14.58
C ASP A 204 -0.89 2.48 13.44
N ILE A 205 -0.22 2.56 12.29
CA ILE A 205 -0.81 3.16 11.09
C ILE A 205 -2.13 2.47 10.70
N ASN A 206 -2.29 1.19 11.02
CA ASN A 206 -3.50 0.41 10.76
C ASN A 206 -4.48 0.39 11.95
N ASN A 207 -4.13 1.02 13.07
CA ASN A 207 -4.96 1.07 14.26
C ASN A 207 -6.15 2.03 14.06
N SER A 208 -7.36 1.55 14.36
CA SER A 208 -8.60 2.33 14.26
C SER A 208 -8.57 3.60 15.13
N LEU A 209 -7.78 3.63 16.19
CA LEU A 209 -7.57 4.80 17.03
C LEU A 209 -7.17 6.03 16.19
N TYR A 210 -6.30 5.85 15.19
CA TYR A 210 -5.77 6.95 14.36
C TYR A 210 -6.50 7.12 13.02
N ALA A 211 -7.56 6.36 12.77
CA ALA A 211 -8.22 6.31 11.45
C ALA A 211 -8.88 7.64 11.04
N LYS A 212 -9.35 8.42 12.01
CA LYS A 212 -10.15 9.64 11.77
C LYS A 212 -9.33 10.93 11.73
N THR A 213 -8.11 10.94 12.25
CA THR A 213 -7.27 12.15 12.22
C THR A 213 -6.56 12.31 10.90
N SER A 214 -6.42 13.53 10.41
CA SER A 214 -5.59 13.85 9.25
C SER A 214 -4.09 13.99 9.60
N LEU A 215 -3.75 14.07 10.88
CA LEU A 215 -2.36 14.14 11.31
C LEU A 215 -1.65 12.80 11.07
N ARG A 216 -0.37 12.88 10.70
CA ARG A 216 0.47 11.68 10.55
C ARG A 216 1.02 11.20 11.88
N LEU A 217 1.26 9.90 11.98
CA LEU A 217 2.08 9.36 13.07
C LEU A 217 3.55 9.69 12.81
N THR A 218 4.32 9.88 13.87
CA THR A 218 5.79 10.03 13.75
C THR A 218 6.40 8.73 13.25
N LEU A 219 7.30 8.82 12.27
CA LEU A 219 8.05 7.66 11.79
C LEU A 219 8.97 7.12 12.90
N PRO A 220 9.15 5.78 12.98
CA PRO A 220 10.14 5.18 13.86
C PRO A 220 11.55 5.72 13.60
N ALA A 221 12.40 5.68 14.63
CA ALA A 221 13.82 6.03 14.49
C ALA A 221 14.61 4.96 13.71
N ASP A 222 14.17 3.72 13.75
CA ASP A 222 14.73 2.63 12.97
C ASP A 222 14.30 2.73 11.49
N LYS A 223 15.27 2.66 10.59
CA LYS A 223 15.06 2.83 9.14
C LYS A 223 14.11 1.79 8.56
N GLN A 224 14.25 0.53 8.94
CA GLN A 224 13.46 -0.56 8.36
C GLN A 224 11.99 -0.45 8.77
N ASN A 225 11.73 -0.18 10.04
CA ASN A 225 10.38 0.05 10.55
C ASN A 225 9.76 1.33 9.98
N ALA A 226 10.56 2.38 9.76
CA ALA A 226 10.10 3.61 9.11
C ALA A 226 9.70 3.36 7.64
N LEU A 227 10.52 2.62 6.89
CA LEU A 227 10.21 2.25 5.51
C LEU A 227 8.97 1.36 5.43
N LEU A 228 8.85 0.37 6.32
CA LEU A 228 7.66 -0.49 6.41
C LEU A 228 6.40 0.35 6.68
N MET A 229 6.48 1.35 7.55
CA MET A 229 5.36 2.25 7.82
C MET A 229 4.97 3.07 6.59
N VAL A 230 5.93 3.53 5.79
CA VAL A 230 5.68 4.22 4.51
C VAL A 230 4.99 3.27 3.52
N MET A 231 5.44 2.01 3.42
CA MET A 231 4.81 1.01 2.55
C MET A 231 3.36 0.71 2.96
N LEU A 232 3.11 0.54 4.27
CA LEU A 232 1.75 0.36 4.80
C LEU A 232 0.85 1.59 4.56
N ALA A 233 1.43 2.80 4.54
CA ALA A 233 0.69 4.02 4.20
C ALA A 233 0.22 4.04 2.75
N ALA A 234 0.99 3.46 1.82
CA ALA A 234 0.65 3.38 0.40
C ALA A 234 -0.64 2.56 0.14
N GLU A 235 -0.90 1.53 0.97
CA GLU A 235 -2.08 0.66 0.83
C GLU A 235 -3.40 1.36 1.22
N ARG A 236 -3.34 2.51 1.91
CA ARG A 236 -4.52 3.19 2.48
C ARG A 236 -5.25 4.14 1.53
N GLN A 237 -4.84 4.27 0.29
CA GLN A 237 -5.45 5.12 -0.74
C GLN A 237 -5.55 6.63 -0.37
N ASP A 238 -4.91 7.07 0.71
CA ASP A 238 -4.76 8.49 1.06
C ASP A 238 -3.45 9.03 0.49
N THR A 239 -3.51 9.48 -0.75
CA THR A 239 -2.32 9.91 -1.51
C THR A 239 -1.59 11.10 -0.88
N ALA A 240 -2.31 12.02 -0.25
CA ALA A 240 -1.73 13.19 0.41
C ALA A 240 -0.97 12.78 1.68
N LYS A 241 -1.57 11.89 2.48
CA LYS A 241 -0.96 11.37 3.70
C LYS A 241 0.25 10.49 3.40
N TYR A 242 0.16 9.67 2.35
CA TYR A 242 1.27 8.87 1.85
C TYR A 242 2.45 9.72 1.39
N ALA A 243 2.20 10.74 0.56
CA ALA A 243 3.24 11.70 0.12
C ALA A 243 3.90 12.40 1.32
N GLY A 244 3.10 12.72 2.35
CA GLY A 244 3.60 13.27 3.61
C GLY A 244 4.54 12.33 4.36
N TYR A 245 4.20 11.05 4.50
CA TYR A 245 5.07 10.03 5.12
C TYR A 245 6.37 9.84 4.35
N LEU A 246 6.30 9.85 3.02
CA LEU A 246 7.46 9.71 2.16
C LEU A 246 8.42 10.91 2.29
N SER A 247 7.87 12.12 2.35
CA SER A 247 8.65 13.35 2.64
C SER A 247 9.30 13.30 4.03
N ASP A 248 8.58 12.80 5.03
CA ASP A 248 9.12 12.63 6.39
C ASP A 248 10.27 11.61 6.42
N TYR A 249 10.13 10.49 5.65
CA TYR A 249 11.19 9.48 5.52
C TYR A 249 12.46 10.05 4.89
N ILE A 250 12.33 10.75 3.77
CA ILE A 250 13.46 11.41 3.09
C ILE A 250 14.16 12.41 4.02
N ARG A 251 13.39 13.19 4.75
CA ARG A 251 13.94 14.17 5.71
C ARG A 251 14.66 13.51 6.88
N GLN A 252 14.14 12.40 7.39
CA GLN A 252 14.72 11.65 8.52
C GLN A 252 15.95 10.83 8.10
N PHE A 253 15.94 10.29 6.87
CA PHE A 253 16.99 9.43 6.32
C PHE A 253 17.53 9.96 4.97
N PRO A 254 18.11 11.16 4.92
CA PRO A 254 18.47 11.82 3.66
C PRO A 254 19.62 11.14 2.88
N LYS A 255 20.28 10.15 3.47
CA LYS A 255 21.37 9.39 2.83
C LYS A 255 20.93 8.01 2.32
N GLU A 256 19.66 7.66 2.53
CA GLU A 256 19.10 6.38 2.09
C GLU A 256 18.42 6.54 0.72
N VAL A 257 18.65 5.59 -0.16
CA VAL A 257 18.15 5.62 -1.55
C VAL A 257 16.66 5.33 -1.61
N ASP A 258 16.19 4.44 -0.74
CA ASP A 258 14.81 3.92 -0.73
C ASP A 258 13.74 5.03 -0.79
N GLY A 259 13.92 6.10 -0.01
CA GLY A 259 12.99 7.22 0.04
C GLY A 259 12.86 7.94 -1.29
N TYR A 260 13.98 8.23 -1.93
CA TYR A 260 14.02 8.91 -3.22
C TYR A 260 13.50 8.04 -4.35
N ALA A 261 13.89 6.76 -4.37
CA ALA A 261 13.41 5.80 -5.36
C ALA A 261 11.91 5.59 -5.27
N THR A 262 11.37 5.45 -4.05
CA THR A 262 9.93 5.33 -3.81
C THR A 262 9.18 6.61 -4.22
N SER A 263 9.73 7.79 -3.92
CA SER A 263 9.16 9.08 -4.35
C SER A 263 9.16 9.22 -5.88
N ALA A 264 10.26 8.85 -6.52
CA ALA A 264 10.38 8.88 -7.97
C ALA A 264 9.36 7.94 -8.66
N LEU A 265 9.15 6.74 -8.12
CA LEU A 265 8.13 5.82 -8.61
C LEU A 265 6.71 6.35 -8.42
N GLN A 266 6.42 6.93 -7.26
CA GLN A 266 5.13 7.56 -7.01
C GLN A 266 4.87 8.70 -8.01
N LYS A 267 5.83 9.60 -8.21
CA LYS A 267 5.73 10.69 -9.20
C LYS A 267 5.53 10.15 -10.61
N SER A 268 6.23 9.07 -10.95
CA SER A 268 6.11 8.38 -12.24
C SER A 268 4.68 7.86 -12.50
N THR A 269 3.96 7.40 -11.47
CA THR A 269 2.56 6.95 -11.58
C THR A 269 1.61 8.09 -12.00
N TYR A 270 1.97 9.33 -11.66
CA TYR A 270 1.21 10.53 -12.03
C TYR A 270 1.79 11.29 -13.24
N GLY A 271 2.79 10.73 -13.92
CA GLY A 271 3.44 11.35 -15.08
C GLY A 271 4.38 12.50 -14.76
N ASP A 272 4.72 12.73 -13.49
CA ASP A 272 5.72 13.74 -13.09
C ASP A 272 7.14 13.19 -13.26
N TRP A 273 7.54 13.04 -14.51
CA TRP A 273 8.87 12.51 -14.87
C TRP A 273 10.00 13.44 -14.45
N GLN A 274 9.79 14.74 -14.50
CA GLN A 274 10.79 15.74 -14.08
C GLN A 274 11.01 15.68 -12.57
N GLY A 275 9.95 15.58 -11.79
CA GLY A 275 10.03 15.42 -10.35
C GLY A 275 10.69 14.08 -9.95
N ALA A 276 10.41 13.00 -10.68
CA ALA A 276 11.05 11.70 -10.48
C ALA A 276 12.56 11.75 -10.79
N ASP A 277 12.96 12.41 -11.89
CA ASP A 277 14.36 12.62 -12.25
C ASP A 277 15.10 13.43 -11.18
N ALA A 278 14.46 14.50 -10.68
CA ALA A 278 15.04 15.35 -9.63
C ALA A 278 15.28 14.59 -8.32
N ASP A 279 14.36 13.69 -7.93
CA ASP A 279 14.54 12.84 -6.75
C ASP A 279 15.76 11.91 -6.93
N MET A 280 15.87 11.25 -8.07
CA MET A 280 16.99 10.33 -8.33
C MET A 280 18.32 11.07 -8.45
N GLN A 281 18.35 12.27 -9.06
CA GLN A 281 19.53 13.15 -9.05
C GLN A 281 19.93 13.55 -7.63
N THR A 282 18.96 13.77 -6.75
CA THR A 282 19.22 14.08 -5.35
C THR A 282 19.78 12.87 -4.62
N ALA A 283 19.24 11.68 -4.87
CA ALA A 283 19.77 10.42 -4.36
C ALA A 283 21.24 10.23 -4.77
N LEU A 284 21.57 10.44 -6.05
CA LEU A 284 22.95 10.35 -6.53
C LEU A 284 23.92 11.31 -5.81
N LYS A 285 23.45 12.46 -5.37
CA LYS A 285 24.25 13.44 -4.61
C LYS A 285 24.42 13.04 -3.15
N LEU A 286 23.37 12.65 -2.48
CA LEU A 286 23.29 12.54 -1.02
C LEU A 286 23.47 11.10 -0.49
N ALA A 287 23.09 10.07 -1.26
CA ALA A 287 23.12 8.69 -0.80
C ALA A 287 24.51 8.25 -0.33
N ALA A 288 24.52 7.44 0.73
CA ALA A 288 25.72 6.81 1.24
C ALA A 288 26.21 5.71 0.29
N ASP A 289 25.30 4.90 -0.23
CA ASP A 289 25.59 3.89 -1.25
C ASP A 289 25.30 4.46 -2.66
N LYS A 290 26.40 4.77 -3.37
CA LYS A 290 26.29 5.29 -4.73
C LYS A 290 25.95 4.22 -5.75
N ALA A 291 26.37 2.98 -5.53
CA ALA A 291 26.04 1.88 -6.42
C ALA A 291 24.54 1.60 -6.39
N GLU A 292 23.94 1.56 -5.20
CA GLU A 292 22.49 1.43 -5.04
C GLU A 292 21.74 2.59 -5.69
N ALA A 293 22.21 3.85 -5.50
CA ALA A 293 21.56 5.02 -6.10
C ALA A 293 21.55 4.96 -7.63
N HIS A 294 22.65 4.55 -8.26
CA HIS A 294 22.74 4.34 -9.70
C HIS A 294 21.81 3.21 -10.18
N SER A 295 21.79 2.08 -9.44
CA SER A 295 20.92 0.94 -9.77
C SER A 295 19.43 1.28 -9.68
N GLU A 296 19.01 1.98 -8.62
CA GLU A 296 17.63 2.40 -8.45
C GLU A 296 17.22 3.44 -9.51
N TYR A 297 18.12 4.32 -9.89
CA TYR A 297 17.86 5.26 -10.98
C TYR A 297 17.67 4.52 -12.31
N ALA A 298 18.52 3.56 -12.63
CA ALA A 298 18.35 2.69 -13.79
C ALA A 298 16.99 1.96 -13.75
N ARG A 299 16.56 1.48 -12.57
CA ARG A 299 15.28 0.80 -12.38
C ARG A 299 14.10 1.72 -12.65
N VAL A 300 14.11 2.94 -12.13
CA VAL A 300 13.04 3.92 -12.34
C VAL A 300 12.91 4.30 -13.82
N MET A 301 14.04 4.56 -14.49
CA MET A 301 14.06 4.81 -15.94
C MET A 301 13.53 3.62 -16.74
N TYR A 302 14.01 2.41 -16.43
CA TYR A 302 13.60 1.20 -17.11
C TYR A 302 12.10 0.94 -17.01
N GLN A 303 11.51 1.13 -15.81
CA GLN A 303 10.07 0.96 -15.62
C GLN A 303 9.26 1.94 -16.49
N LYS A 304 9.67 3.21 -16.56
CA LYS A 304 9.03 4.18 -17.47
C LYS A 304 9.11 3.74 -18.91
N LEU A 305 10.28 3.30 -19.35
CA LEU A 305 10.53 2.94 -20.76
C LEU A 305 9.75 1.69 -21.21
N ILE A 306 9.46 0.77 -20.27
CA ILE A 306 8.70 -0.46 -20.57
C ILE A 306 7.19 -0.26 -20.44
N TYR A 307 6.74 0.47 -19.43
CA TYR A 307 5.31 0.47 -19.05
C TYR A 307 4.57 1.76 -19.39
N SER A 308 5.27 2.84 -19.74
CA SER A 308 4.63 4.10 -20.08
C SER A 308 4.58 4.32 -21.59
N ALA A 309 3.39 4.66 -22.10
CA ALA A 309 3.21 5.10 -23.48
C ALA A 309 3.65 6.57 -23.71
N ASP A 310 4.01 7.31 -22.64
CA ASP A 310 4.45 8.70 -22.76
C ASP A 310 5.85 8.80 -23.36
N THR A 311 5.91 9.39 -24.54
CA THR A 311 7.16 9.67 -25.29
C THR A 311 7.63 11.12 -25.16
N THR A 312 6.91 11.96 -24.42
CA THR A 312 7.22 13.41 -24.33
C THR A 312 8.46 13.68 -23.47
N PHE A 313 8.71 12.85 -22.48
CA PHE A 313 9.91 12.95 -21.64
C PHE A 313 11.07 12.15 -22.24
N THR A 314 11.87 12.83 -23.05
CA THR A 314 12.98 12.24 -23.84
C THR A 314 14.30 12.13 -23.08
N ALA A 315 14.38 12.68 -21.86
CA ALA A 315 15.61 12.63 -21.06
C ALA A 315 15.99 11.22 -20.59
N TRP A 316 15.04 10.29 -20.53
CA TRP A 316 15.26 8.89 -20.19
C TRP A 316 15.21 8.00 -21.42
N THR A 317 16.33 7.33 -21.69
CA THR A 317 16.47 6.35 -22.78
C THR A 317 17.02 5.05 -22.21
N PHE A 318 16.93 3.96 -23.00
CA PHE A 318 17.56 2.68 -22.60
C PHE A 318 19.08 2.78 -22.45
N GLU A 319 19.75 3.58 -23.30
CA GLU A 319 21.18 3.81 -23.24
C GLU A 319 21.57 4.50 -21.93
N ARG A 320 20.80 5.51 -21.51
CA ARG A 320 21.03 6.20 -20.23
C ARG A 320 20.77 5.26 -19.05
N ALA A 321 19.67 4.49 -19.09
CA ALA A 321 19.36 3.51 -18.05
C ALA A 321 20.49 2.44 -17.94
N LEU A 322 21.02 1.99 -19.09
CA LEU A 322 22.14 1.06 -19.13
C LEU A 322 23.41 1.67 -18.51
N ALA A 323 23.74 2.91 -18.86
CA ALA A 323 24.91 3.60 -18.31
C ALA A 323 24.85 3.72 -16.78
N GLU A 324 23.66 4.01 -16.22
CA GLU A 324 23.46 4.03 -14.77
C GLU A 324 23.61 2.62 -14.16
N ALA A 325 23.07 1.57 -14.79
CA ALA A 325 23.21 0.19 -14.32
C ALA A 325 24.69 -0.29 -14.38
N GLU A 326 25.41 0.05 -15.46
CA GLU A 326 26.85 -0.22 -15.60
C GLU A 326 27.66 0.51 -14.54
N LYS A 327 27.31 1.74 -14.22
CA LYS A 327 27.94 2.51 -13.15
C LYS A 327 27.73 1.86 -11.80
N ALA A 328 26.51 1.40 -11.50
CA ALA A 328 26.18 0.66 -10.29
C ALA A 328 27.08 -0.59 -10.16
N TYR A 329 27.14 -1.40 -11.21
CA TYR A 329 27.95 -2.63 -11.24
C TYR A 329 29.45 -2.34 -11.12
N SER A 330 29.94 -1.27 -11.75
CA SER A 330 31.36 -0.88 -11.65
C SER A 330 31.79 -0.45 -10.24
N LEU A 331 30.87 0.16 -9.48
CA LEU A 331 31.11 0.60 -8.11
C LEU A 331 31.02 -0.56 -7.11
N ASN A 332 30.09 -1.48 -7.33
CA ASN A 332 29.88 -2.64 -6.48
C ASN A 332 29.30 -3.79 -7.34
N PRO A 333 30.11 -4.82 -7.71
CA PRO A 333 29.67 -5.85 -8.64
C PRO A 333 28.71 -6.85 -7.98
N GLN A 334 27.48 -6.44 -7.75
CA GLN A 334 26.42 -7.29 -7.21
C GLN A 334 25.61 -7.98 -8.32
N PRO A 335 25.15 -9.22 -8.11
CA PRO A 335 24.35 -9.96 -9.08
C PRO A 335 23.11 -9.22 -9.55
N GLN A 336 22.41 -8.52 -8.66
CA GLN A 336 21.22 -7.75 -9.00
C GLN A 336 21.49 -6.60 -9.97
N TYR A 337 22.67 -5.99 -9.94
CA TYR A 337 23.03 -4.93 -10.87
C TYR A 337 23.34 -5.50 -12.26
N LEU A 338 24.02 -6.66 -12.31
CA LEU A 338 24.24 -7.40 -13.56
C LEU A 338 22.91 -7.86 -14.17
N HIS A 339 21.98 -8.31 -13.34
CA HIS A 339 20.63 -8.68 -13.76
C HIS A 339 19.89 -7.49 -14.40
N ARG A 340 19.95 -6.31 -13.79
CA ARG A 340 19.37 -5.10 -14.35
C ARG A 340 19.97 -4.73 -15.71
N MET A 341 21.29 -4.82 -15.84
CA MET A 341 21.96 -4.59 -17.13
C MET A 341 21.44 -5.57 -18.19
N ALA A 342 21.31 -6.85 -17.87
CA ALA A 342 20.80 -7.87 -18.79
C ALA A 342 19.35 -7.58 -19.23
N GLN A 343 18.48 -7.17 -18.31
CA GLN A 343 17.11 -6.77 -18.62
C GLN A 343 17.02 -5.57 -19.57
N ILE A 344 17.85 -4.55 -19.34
CA ILE A 344 17.92 -3.37 -20.22
C ILE A 344 18.44 -3.78 -21.60
N LYS A 345 19.50 -4.59 -21.67
CA LYS A 345 20.06 -5.11 -22.92
C LYS A 345 19.02 -5.92 -23.72
N PHE A 346 18.27 -6.78 -23.06
CA PHE A 346 17.16 -7.51 -23.67
C PHE A 346 16.15 -6.55 -24.33
N SER A 347 15.76 -5.50 -23.61
CA SER A 347 14.79 -4.51 -24.10
C SER A 347 15.33 -3.64 -25.24
N MET A 348 16.65 -3.50 -25.34
CA MET A 348 17.32 -2.85 -26.48
C MET A 348 17.45 -3.77 -27.71
N GLY A 349 17.08 -5.06 -27.60
CA GLY A 349 17.24 -6.05 -28.65
C GLY A 349 18.63 -6.69 -28.70
N ASP A 350 19.51 -6.37 -27.77
CA ASP A 350 20.85 -7.00 -27.66
C ASP A 350 20.73 -8.34 -26.91
N TYR A 351 20.01 -9.28 -27.54
CA TYR A 351 19.70 -10.59 -26.95
C TYR A 351 20.94 -11.45 -26.70
N GLY A 352 22.01 -11.24 -27.46
CA GLY A 352 23.27 -11.98 -27.30
C GLY A 352 23.94 -11.66 -25.96
N ASP A 353 24.23 -10.39 -25.73
CA ASP A 353 24.85 -9.90 -24.49
C ASP A 353 23.95 -10.12 -23.27
N ALA A 354 22.63 -9.90 -23.43
CA ALA A 354 21.66 -10.20 -22.38
C ALA A 354 21.69 -11.70 -21.97
N CYS A 355 21.70 -12.60 -22.97
CA CYS A 355 21.74 -14.04 -22.73
C CYS A 355 23.00 -14.47 -21.97
N GLU A 356 24.18 -13.96 -22.36
CA GLU A 356 25.45 -14.25 -21.69
C GLU A 356 25.39 -13.85 -20.21
N LYS A 357 24.86 -12.66 -19.92
CA LYS A 357 24.70 -12.16 -18.55
C LYS A 357 23.74 -13.01 -17.72
N PHE A 358 22.55 -13.32 -18.26
CA PHE A 358 21.59 -14.18 -17.58
C PHE A 358 22.16 -15.60 -17.34
N LEU A 359 22.82 -16.20 -18.31
CA LEU A 359 23.45 -17.51 -18.15
C LEU A 359 24.59 -17.48 -17.12
N SER A 360 25.36 -16.40 -17.06
CA SER A 360 26.40 -16.22 -16.04
C SER A 360 25.77 -16.16 -14.64
N LEU A 361 24.70 -15.38 -14.46
CA LEU A 361 23.96 -15.28 -13.20
C LEU A 361 23.35 -16.61 -12.77
N ALA A 362 22.68 -17.30 -13.70
CA ALA A 362 22.05 -18.59 -13.44
C ALA A 362 23.02 -19.67 -12.96
N LYS A 363 24.29 -19.64 -13.45
CA LYS A 363 25.29 -20.65 -13.12
C LYS A 363 25.94 -20.50 -11.74
N LYS A 364 25.97 -19.28 -11.19
CA LYS A 364 26.76 -18.99 -9.99
C LYS A 364 26.00 -18.24 -8.92
N ASP A 365 25.51 -17.07 -9.26
CA ASP A 365 25.19 -16.06 -8.28
C ASP A 365 23.68 -15.93 -8.02
N MET A 366 22.84 -16.30 -9.01
CA MET A 366 21.41 -16.08 -8.99
C MET A 366 20.62 -17.16 -9.75
N PRO A 367 20.68 -18.44 -9.34
CA PRO A 367 19.98 -19.54 -10.00
C PRO A 367 18.48 -19.51 -9.68
N THR A 368 17.78 -18.49 -10.13
CA THR A 368 16.35 -18.30 -9.91
C THR A 368 15.52 -18.67 -11.14
N SER A 369 14.26 -19.01 -10.94
CA SER A 369 13.33 -19.27 -12.04
C SER A 369 13.26 -18.10 -13.03
N GLU A 370 13.27 -16.88 -12.52
CA GLU A 370 13.23 -15.66 -13.33
C GLU A 370 14.43 -15.57 -14.27
N VAL A 371 15.64 -15.74 -13.76
CA VAL A 371 16.88 -15.63 -14.55
C VAL A 371 16.97 -16.73 -15.62
N TYR A 372 16.58 -17.97 -15.30
CA TYR A 372 16.51 -19.05 -16.31
C TYR A 372 15.44 -18.76 -17.36
N PHE A 373 14.30 -18.20 -16.97
CA PHE A 373 13.24 -17.83 -17.89
C PHE A 373 13.67 -16.72 -18.85
N GLU A 374 14.32 -15.66 -18.34
CA GLU A 374 14.85 -14.56 -19.14
C GLU A 374 15.94 -15.05 -20.11
N ALA A 375 16.80 -15.97 -19.68
CA ALA A 375 17.77 -16.63 -20.57
C ALA A 375 17.08 -17.45 -21.67
N ALA A 376 16.00 -18.17 -21.35
CA ALA A 376 15.19 -18.90 -22.33
C ALA A 376 14.53 -17.96 -23.35
N GLN A 377 14.03 -16.82 -22.90
CA GLN A 377 13.46 -15.79 -23.77
C GLN A 377 14.53 -15.23 -24.72
N CYS A 378 15.74 -14.93 -24.21
CA CYS A 378 16.85 -14.49 -25.09
C CYS A 378 17.15 -15.54 -26.17
N LYS A 379 17.29 -16.82 -25.79
CA LYS A 379 17.52 -17.91 -26.73
C LYS A 379 16.41 -18.03 -27.78
N THR A 380 15.17 -17.83 -27.38
CA THR A 380 14.03 -17.81 -28.29
C THR A 380 14.14 -16.67 -29.30
N GLN A 381 14.46 -15.45 -28.86
CA GLN A 381 14.65 -14.30 -29.74
C GLN A 381 15.84 -14.46 -30.71
N LEU A 382 16.86 -15.17 -30.29
CA LEU A 382 18.02 -15.52 -31.11
C LEU A 382 17.74 -16.66 -32.11
N GLY A 383 16.55 -17.26 -32.09
CA GLY A 383 16.19 -18.38 -32.95
C GLY A 383 16.95 -19.67 -32.61
N ALA A 384 17.37 -19.85 -31.38
CA ALA A 384 18.07 -21.04 -30.92
C ALA A 384 17.21 -22.31 -31.09
N PRO A 385 17.83 -23.51 -31.20
CA PRO A 385 17.09 -24.76 -31.25
C PRO A 385 16.16 -24.90 -30.05
N LYS A 386 14.93 -25.39 -30.27
CA LYS A 386 13.92 -25.58 -29.21
C LYS A 386 14.44 -26.42 -28.03
N ALA A 387 15.33 -27.37 -28.31
CA ALA A 387 15.94 -28.20 -27.25
C ALA A 387 16.76 -27.34 -26.26
N GLU A 388 17.54 -26.37 -26.73
CA GLU A 388 18.30 -25.48 -25.85
C GLU A 388 17.39 -24.58 -25.00
N VAL A 389 16.30 -24.10 -25.59
CA VAL A 389 15.29 -23.31 -24.86
C VAL A 389 14.60 -24.18 -23.79
N LEU A 390 14.30 -25.45 -24.12
CA LEU A 390 13.68 -26.39 -23.21
C LEU A 390 14.56 -26.69 -21.99
N GLU A 391 15.86 -26.88 -22.18
CA GLU A 391 16.81 -27.11 -21.08
C GLU A 391 16.77 -25.96 -20.06
N LEU A 392 16.63 -24.71 -20.53
CA LEU A 392 16.52 -23.55 -19.66
C LEU A 392 15.15 -23.48 -18.95
N LEU A 393 14.06 -23.79 -19.66
CA LEU A 393 12.73 -23.84 -19.04
C LEU A 393 12.60 -25.02 -18.06
N ASP A 394 13.26 -26.15 -18.30
CA ASP A 394 13.34 -27.25 -17.34
C ASP A 394 14.08 -26.82 -16.07
N SER A 395 15.23 -26.13 -16.22
CA SER A 395 15.96 -25.53 -15.11
C SER A 395 15.12 -24.51 -14.35
N CYS A 396 14.40 -23.66 -15.10
CA CYS A 396 13.51 -22.65 -14.54
C CYS A 396 12.43 -23.26 -13.62
N VAL A 397 11.78 -24.33 -14.06
CA VAL A 397 10.74 -25.03 -13.28
C VAL A 397 11.36 -25.88 -12.15
N ALA A 398 12.59 -26.41 -12.35
CA ALA A 398 13.27 -27.24 -11.35
C ALA A 398 13.70 -26.42 -10.12
N VAL A 399 14.19 -25.18 -10.29
CA VAL A 399 14.63 -24.33 -9.17
C VAL A 399 13.49 -23.62 -8.46
N ALA A 400 12.26 -23.69 -8.99
CA ALA A 400 11.12 -23.07 -8.35
C ALA A 400 10.82 -23.72 -6.99
N PRO A 401 10.45 -22.92 -5.96
CA PRO A 401 10.08 -23.44 -4.64
C PRO A 401 8.97 -24.50 -4.72
N ARG A 402 9.06 -25.51 -3.85
CA ARG A 402 8.03 -26.58 -3.77
C ARG A 402 7.25 -26.48 -2.47
N PRO A 403 5.91 -26.67 -2.52
CA PRO A 403 5.07 -26.90 -3.71
C PRO A 403 5.05 -25.69 -4.65
N LEU A 404 4.83 -25.92 -5.95
CA LEU A 404 4.65 -24.83 -6.91
C LEU A 404 3.45 -23.95 -6.49
N THR A 405 3.58 -22.65 -6.71
CA THR A 405 2.56 -21.64 -6.39
C THR A 405 2.14 -20.90 -7.67
N ASN A 406 1.17 -20.01 -7.56
CA ASN A 406 0.78 -19.12 -8.65
C ASN A 406 1.94 -18.29 -9.23
N LEU A 407 2.99 -18.01 -8.44
CA LEU A 407 4.20 -17.34 -8.92
C LEU A 407 4.98 -18.20 -9.92
N SER A 408 4.86 -19.52 -9.88
CA SER A 408 5.47 -20.44 -10.83
C SER A 408 4.66 -20.68 -12.10
N ALA A 409 3.40 -20.21 -12.13
CA ALA A 409 2.47 -20.46 -13.24
C ALA A 409 3.01 -19.99 -14.61
N PRO A 410 3.59 -18.78 -14.76
CA PRO A 410 4.11 -18.33 -16.06
C PRO A 410 5.20 -19.24 -16.63
N TYR A 411 6.05 -19.79 -15.77
CA TYR A 411 7.16 -20.67 -16.16
C TYR A 411 6.67 -22.03 -16.66
N VAL A 412 5.71 -22.61 -15.94
CA VAL A 412 5.08 -23.88 -16.34
C VAL A 412 4.30 -23.71 -17.64
N LEU A 413 3.58 -22.59 -17.80
CA LEU A 413 2.87 -22.28 -19.04
C LEU A 413 3.83 -22.20 -20.23
N ALA A 414 4.93 -21.46 -20.07
CA ALA A 414 5.90 -21.28 -21.14
C ALA A 414 6.53 -22.62 -21.57
N ARG A 415 6.85 -23.52 -20.62
CA ARG A 415 7.35 -24.85 -20.93
C ARG A 415 6.30 -25.72 -21.63
N GLY A 416 5.05 -25.67 -21.18
CA GLY A 416 3.93 -26.35 -21.83
C GLY A 416 3.72 -25.89 -23.27
N GLN A 417 3.80 -24.60 -23.53
CA GLN A 417 3.72 -24.00 -24.89
C GLN A 417 4.88 -24.46 -25.76
N LEU A 418 6.08 -24.57 -25.21
CA LEU A 418 7.24 -25.08 -25.96
C LEU A 418 7.08 -26.56 -26.28
N TYR A 419 6.58 -27.40 -25.36
CA TYR A 419 6.25 -28.79 -25.63
C TYR A 419 5.18 -28.92 -26.73
N GLU A 420 4.15 -28.06 -26.74
CA GLU A 420 3.15 -28.02 -27.82
C GLU A 420 3.82 -27.73 -29.17
N GLN A 421 4.69 -26.71 -29.23
CA GLN A 421 5.43 -26.36 -30.45
C GLN A 421 6.41 -27.46 -30.91
N MET A 422 6.83 -28.34 -30.01
CA MET A 422 7.65 -29.52 -30.29
C MET A 422 6.81 -30.78 -30.58
N GLU A 423 5.48 -30.65 -30.63
CA GLU A 423 4.52 -31.76 -30.80
C GLU A 423 4.59 -32.82 -29.68
N GLU A 424 5.22 -32.47 -28.56
CA GLU A 424 5.28 -33.29 -27.35
C GLU A 424 3.99 -33.15 -26.51
N TYR A 425 2.84 -33.38 -27.16
CA TYR A 425 1.51 -33.03 -26.64
C TYR A 425 1.21 -33.62 -25.25
N ARG A 426 1.69 -34.83 -24.93
CA ARG A 426 1.48 -35.43 -23.61
C ARG A 426 2.18 -34.63 -22.51
N LYS A 427 3.38 -34.13 -22.77
CA LYS A 427 4.13 -33.29 -21.81
C LYS A 427 3.49 -31.91 -21.72
N ALA A 428 3.06 -31.33 -22.85
CA ALA A 428 2.32 -30.08 -22.88
C ALA A 428 1.06 -30.13 -21.99
N ILE A 429 0.26 -31.20 -22.08
CA ILE A 429 -0.95 -31.39 -21.27
C ILE A 429 -0.62 -31.46 -19.77
N VAL A 430 0.46 -32.11 -19.37
CA VAL A 430 0.88 -32.17 -17.97
C VAL A 430 1.18 -30.78 -17.42
N ASP A 431 1.94 -29.97 -18.18
CA ASP A 431 2.26 -28.59 -17.79
C ASP A 431 1.02 -27.69 -17.81
N TYR A 432 0.16 -27.84 -18.82
CA TYR A 432 -1.10 -27.08 -18.88
C TYR A 432 -2.03 -27.41 -17.72
N ASN A 433 -2.16 -28.68 -17.33
CA ASN A 433 -2.94 -29.07 -16.16
C ASN A 433 -2.36 -28.50 -14.85
N THR A 434 -1.03 -28.49 -14.76
CA THR A 434 -0.33 -27.86 -13.63
C THR A 434 -0.60 -26.36 -13.59
N TYR A 435 -0.46 -25.67 -14.73
CA TYR A 435 -0.77 -24.25 -14.86
C TYR A 435 -2.19 -23.92 -14.44
N ASP A 436 -3.17 -24.66 -14.95
CA ASP A 436 -4.60 -24.47 -14.64
C ASP A 436 -4.87 -24.58 -13.13
N THR A 437 -4.25 -25.58 -12.49
CA THR A 437 -4.30 -25.74 -11.03
C THR A 437 -3.68 -24.53 -10.31
N LEU A 438 -2.53 -24.04 -10.76
CA LEU A 438 -1.83 -22.91 -10.13
C LEU A 438 -2.59 -21.59 -10.26
N VAL A 439 -3.38 -21.40 -11.31
CA VAL A 439 -4.25 -20.24 -11.51
C VAL A 439 -5.68 -20.46 -11.02
N TYR A 440 -5.93 -21.57 -10.30
CA TYR A 440 -7.22 -21.89 -9.70
C TYR A 440 -8.38 -21.98 -10.73
N GLY A 441 -8.12 -22.51 -11.93
CA GLY A 441 -9.10 -22.60 -13.02
C GLY A 441 -9.51 -21.23 -13.61
N ARG A 442 -8.68 -20.19 -13.41
CA ARG A 442 -8.95 -18.83 -13.92
C ARG A 442 -8.17 -18.52 -15.20
N ALA A 443 -7.79 -19.53 -15.97
CA ALA A 443 -7.18 -19.35 -17.26
C ALA A 443 -8.19 -18.73 -18.26
N ASN A 444 -7.70 -18.08 -19.31
CA ASN A 444 -8.56 -17.50 -20.34
C ASN A 444 -9.02 -18.55 -21.37
N ALA A 445 -10.00 -18.19 -22.20
CA ALA A 445 -10.55 -19.10 -23.21
C ALA A 445 -9.49 -19.60 -24.21
N ALA A 446 -8.53 -18.75 -24.59
CA ALA A 446 -7.46 -19.12 -25.51
C ALA A 446 -6.56 -20.24 -24.95
N PHE A 447 -6.36 -20.28 -23.63
CA PHE A 447 -5.62 -21.34 -22.96
C PHE A 447 -6.34 -22.70 -23.08
N TYR A 448 -7.64 -22.77 -22.77
CA TYR A 448 -8.43 -24.01 -22.90
C TYR A 448 -8.50 -24.44 -24.37
N TYR A 449 -8.61 -23.48 -25.29
CA TYR A 449 -8.53 -23.74 -26.71
C TYR A 449 -7.16 -24.29 -27.16
N ALA A 450 -6.06 -23.86 -26.58
CA ALA A 450 -4.74 -24.44 -26.85
C ALA A 450 -4.61 -25.85 -26.27
N ARG A 451 -5.05 -26.07 -25.01
CA ARG A 451 -4.97 -27.40 -24.37
C ARG A 451 -5.80 -28.45 -25.11
N HIS A 452 -7.02 -28.11 -25.53
CA HIS A 452 -7.85 -29.05 -26.29
C HIS A 452 -7.17 -29.55 -27.58
N LYS A 453 -6.40 -28.73 -28.29
CA LYS A 453 -5.66 -29.17 -29.47
C LYS A 453 -4.66 -30.26 -29.15
N CYS A 454 -3.93 -30.10 -28.07
CA CYS A 454 -3.01 -31.12 -27.57
C CYS A 454 -3.75 -32.41 -27.19
N GLU A 455 -4.91 -32.27 -26.51
CA GLU A 455 -5.74 -33.39 -26.09
C GLU A 455 -6.33 -34.17 -27.28
N VAL A 456 -6.79 -33.46 -28.31
CA VAL A 456 -7.25 -34.09 -29.57
C VAL A 456 -6.12 -34.86 -30.25
N ALA A 457 -4.90 -34.28 -30.27
CA ALA A 457 -3.74 -34.94 -30.88
C ALA A 457 -3.38 -36.28 -30.19
N VAL A 458 -3.59 -36.37 -28.87
CA VAL A 458 -3.38 -37.62 -28.10
C VAL A 458 -4.65 -38.45 -27.87
N ARG A 459 -5.75 -38.08 -28.55
CA ARG A 459 -7.07 -38.75 -28.50
C ARG A 459 -7.76 -38.71 -27.13
N GLN A 460 -7.50 -37.71 -26.34
CA GLN A 460 -8.19 -37.42 -25.08
C GLN A 460 -9.47 -36.59 -25.36
N TYR A 461 -10.39 -37.18 -26.14
CA TYR A 461 -11.55 -36.46 -26.69
C TYR A 461 -12.51 -35.93 -25.62
N LYS A 462 -12.66 -36.64 -24.49
CA LYS A 462 -13.53 -36.17 -23.41
C LYS A 462 -13.01 -34.86 -22.82
N GLN A 463 -11.75 -34.82 -22.49
CA GLN A 463 -11.08 -33.62 -21.92
C GLN A 463 -11.15 -32.48 -22.93
N ALA A 464 -10.86 -32.76 -24.21
CA ALA A 464 -10.93 -31.75 -25.27
C ALA A 464 -12.34 -31.15 -25.45
N LEU A 465 -13.41 -31.96 -25.29
CA LEU A 465 -14.79 -31.48 -25.30
C LEU A 465 -15.08 -30.58 -24.09
N ASP A 466 -14.61 -30.99 -22.90
CA ASP A 466 -14.78 -30.21 -21.67
C ASP A 466 -14.07 -28.86 -21.79
N ASP A 467 -12.85 -28.85 -22.31
CA ASP A 467 -12.07 -27.61 -22.55
C ASP A 467 -12.73 -26.68 -23.58
N LEU A 468 -13.22 -27.23 -24.71
CA LEU A 468 -13.94 -26.43 -25.71
C LEU A 468 -15.24 -25.85 -25.16
N ALA A 469 -15.98 -26.63 -24.39
CA ALA A 469 -17.21 -26.15 -23.74
C ALA A 469 -16.90 -25.02 -22.74
N HIS A 470 -15.81 -25.16 -21.99
CA HIS A 470 -15.37 -24.13 -21.06
C HIS A 470 -14.89 -22.85 -21.80
N ALA A 471 -14.09 -23.03 -22.86
CA ALA A 471 -13.65 -21.91 -23.70
C ALA A 471 -14.83 -21.17 -24.33
N ALA A 472 -15.85 -21.90 -24.81
CA ALA A 472 -17.08 -21.33 -25.35
C ALA A 472 -17.85 -20.51 -24.31
N TYR A 473 -17.92 -21.02 -23.06
CA TYR A 473 -18.63 -20.35 -21.98
C TYR A 473 -17.99 -19.01 -21.56
N ILE A 474 -16.65 -18.94 -21.50
CA ILE A 474 -15.93 -17.73 -21.05
C ILE A 474 -15.40 -16.88 -22.22
N GLY A 475 -15.58 -17.32 -23.48
CA GLY A 475 -14.93 -16.77 -24.66
C GLY A 475 -15.43 -15.38 -25.12
N GLY A 476 -16.56 -14.90 -24.56
CA GLY A 476 -17.08 -13.58 -24.93
C GLY A 476 -17.31 -13.43 -26.44
N ALA A 477 -16.65 -12.48 -27.08
CA ALA A 477 -16.76 -12.22 -28.52
C ALA A 477 -16.25 -13.40 -29.39
N ASP A 478 -15.29 -14.18 -28.89
CA ASP A 478 -14.72 -15.34 -29.60
C ASP A 478 -15.51 -16.64 -29.36
N ALA A 479 -16.56 -16.61 -28.54
CA ALA A 479 -17.37 -17.80 -28.23
C ALA A 479 -17.88 -18.55 -29.49
N PRO A 480 -18.33 -17.89 -30.58
CA PRO A 480 -18.76 -18.60 -31.78
C PRO A 480 -17.68 -19.51 -32.38
N LEU A 481 -16.40 -19.09 -32.35
CA LEU A 481 -15.28 -19.89 -32.82
C LEU A 481 -15.18 -21.19 -32.00
N TYR A 482 -15.18 -21.07 -30.67
CA TYR A 482 -15.05 -22.23 -29.78
C TYR A 482 -16.26 -23.18 -29.85
N ILE A 483 -17.47 -22.63 -30.06
CA ILE A 483 -18.70 -23.41 -30.24
C ILE A 483 -18.66 -24.19 -31.57
N ALA A 484 -18.17 -23.58 -32.65
CA ALA A 484 -18.03 -24.26 -33.93
C ALA A 484 -17.02 -25.42 -33.84
N GLU A 485 -15.88 -25.21 -33.19
CA GLU A 485 -14.90 -26.27 -32.90
C GLU A 485 -15.46 -27.37 -32.00
N LEU A 486 -16.24 -27.02 -31.00
CA LEU A 486 -16.95 -27.99 -30.13
C LEU A 486 -17.90 -28.85 -30.98
N ALA A 487 -18.70 -28.23 -31.84
CA ALA A 487 -19.61 -28.97 -32.73
C ALA A 487 -18.84 -29.88 -33.69
N SER A 488 -17.71 -29.42 -34.21
CA SER A 488 -16.83 -30.21 -35.09
C SER A 488 -16.27 -31.44 -34.38
N LEU A 489 -15.78 -31.27 -33.12
CA LEU A 489 -15.27 -32.37 -32.32
C LEU A 489 -16.38 -33.36 -31.92
N GLN A 490 -17.56 -32.86 -31.54
CA GLN A 490 -18.75 -33.67 -31.24
C GLN A 490 -19.13 -34.54 -32.44
N LEU A 491 -19.20 -33.98 -33.65
CA LEU A 491 -19.42 -34.71 -34.87
C LEU A 491 -18.37 -35.83 -35.07
N ARG A 492 -17.09 -35.49 -34.88
CA ARG A 492 -15.97 -36.44 -35.05
C ARG A 492 -16.03 -37.62 -34.08
N VAL A 493 -16.59 -37.43 -32.90
CA VAL A 493 -16.75 -38.50 -31.90
C VAL A 493 -18.16 -39.14 -31.89
N ASN A 494 -18.96 -38.89 -32.94
CA ASN A 494 -20.33 -39.40 -33.15
C ASN A 494 -21.37 -38.88 -32.12
N MET A 495 -21.14 -37.77 -31.47
CA MET A 495 -22.12 -37.07 -30.63
C MET A 495 -22.99 -36.14 -31.53
N ASN A 496 -23.75 -36.77 -32.44
CA ASN A 496 -24.39 -36.06 -33.53
C ASN A 496 -25.51 -35.10 -33.08
N GLU A 497 -26.32 -35.48 -32.08
CA GLU A 497 -27.37 -34.60 -31.55
C GLU A 497 -26.77 -33.35 -30.85
N GLU A 498 -25.67 -33.55 -30.12
CA GLU A 498 -24.94 -32.49 -29.49
C GLU A 498 -24.29 -31.56 -30.53
N ALA A 499 -23.72 -32.13 -31.61
CA ALA A 499 -23.15 -31.35 -32.70
C ALA A 499 -24.20 -30.45 -33.39
N VAL A 500 -25.44 -30.95 -33.59
CA VAL A 500 -26.55 -30.13 -34.09
C VAL A 500 -26.85 -28.98 -33.14
N LYS A 501 -26.98 -29.25 -31.83
CA LYS A 501 -27.28 -28.21 -30.82
C LYS A 501 -26.19 -27.16 -30.75
N SER A 502 -24.91 -27.57 -30.74
CA SER A 502 -23.78 -26.63 -30.72
C SER A 502 -23.72 -25.82 -32.00
N SER A 503 -23.97 -26.41 -33.16
CA SER A 503 -24.06 -25.66 -34.44
C SER A 503 -25.21 -24.66 -34.42
N ASP A 504 -26.39 -25.03 -33.89
CA ASP A 504 -27.52 -24.11 -33.73
C ASP A 504 -27.16 -22.91 -32.83
N LEU A 505 -26.48 -23.17 -31.72
CA LEU A 505 -26.01 -22.11 -30.82
C LEU A 505 -25.01 -21.18 -31.53
N CYS A 506 -24.07 -21.75 -32.28
CA CYS A 506 -23.14 -20.96 -33.07
C CYS A 506 -23.87 -20.06 -34.08
N LEU A 507 -24.87 -20.61 -34.81
CA LEU A 507 -25.66 -19.89 -35.78
C LEU A 507 -26.59 -18.82 -35.19
N GLN A 508 -27.00 -18.97 -33.93
CA GLN A 508 -27.73 -17.90 -33.23
C GLN A 508 -26.82 -16.69 -32.96
N LEU A 509 -25.55 -16.92 -32.70
CA LEU A 509 -24.56 -15.86 -32.43
C LEU A 509 -23.98 -15.29 -33.71
N THR A 510 -23.77 -16.13 -34.73
CA THR A 510 -23.16 -15.78 -36.03
C THR A 510 -23.93 -16.48 -37.16
N PRO A 511 -25.03 -15.85 -37.64
CA PRO A 511 -25.94 -16.47 -38.63
C PRO A 511 -25.34 -16.77 -39.99
N ASP A 512 -24.18 -16.22 -40.29
CA ASP A 512 -23.43 -16.39 -41.54
C ASP A 512 -22.25 -17.37 -41.43
N ASN A 513 -22.13 -18.08 -40.32
CA ASN A 513 -21.07 -19.06 -40.11
C ASN A 513 -21.29 -20.32 -40.98
N THR A 514 -20.57 -20.41 -42.09
CA THR A 514 -20.69 -21.50 -43.06
C THR A 514 -20.23 -22.84 -42.50
N ASP A 515 -19.17 -22.85 -41.65
CA ASP A 515 -18.68 -24.08 -40.99
C ASP A 515 -19.76 -24.71 -40.11
N ALA A 516 -20.48 -23.88 -39.33
CA ALA A 516 -21.55 -24.37 -38.50
C ALA A 516 -22.70 -24.99 -39.31
N TYR A 517 -23.06 -24.44 -40.47
CA TYR A 517 -24.03 -25.08 -41.35
C TYR A 517 -23.53 -26.42 -41.92
N ILE A 518 -22.27 -26.50 -42.36
CA ILE A 518 -21.65 -27.73 -42.85
C ILE A 518 -21.64 -28.82 -41.75
N ILE A 519 -21.17 -28.47 -40.55
CA ILE A 519 -21.10 -29.41 -39.42
C ILE A 519 -22.49 -29.89 -39.02
N LYS A 520 -23.47 -28.97 -38.94
CA LYS A 520 -24.87 -29.29 -38.67
C LYS A 520 -25.44 -30.26 -39.74
N GLY A 521 -25.21 -29.92 -41.00
CA GLY A 521 -25.64 -30.77 -42.12
C GLY A 521 -25.05 -32.17 -42.07
N LEU A 522 -23.77 -32.32 -41.79
CA LEU A 522 -23.10 -33.61 -41.65
C LEU A 522 -23.63 -34.39 -40.42
N ALA A 523 -23.88 -33.75 -39.32
CA ALA A 523 -24.47 -34.36 -38.13
C ALA A 523 -25.90 -34.87 -38.41
N LEU A 524 -26.72 -34.08 -39.12
CA LEU A 524 -28.07 -34.45 -39.52
C LEU A 524 -28.09 -35.63 -40.51
N VAL A 525 -27.09 -35.73 -41.42
CA VAL A 525 -26.93 -36.92 -42.27
C VAL A 525 -26.72 -38.19 -41.43
N GLN A 526 -25.84 -38.12 -40.40
CA GLN A 526 -25.61 -39.24 -39.52
C GLN A 526 -26.87 -39.64 -38.72
N LEU A 527 -27.71 -38.69 -38.40
CA LEU A 527 -29.01 -38.87 -37.73
C LEU A 527 -30.12 -39.27 -38.68
N LYS A 528 -29.83 -39.49 -39.98
CA LYS A 528 -30.79 -39.82 -41.03
C LYS A 528 -31.87 -38.74 -41.31
N ARG A 529 -31.61 -37.50 -40.92
CA ARG A 529 -32.47 -36.32 -41.10
C ARG A 529 -32.10 -35.61 -42.41
N LYS A 530 -32.24 -36.31 -43.54
CA LYS A 530 -31.71 -35.91 -44.86
C LYS A 530 -32.25 -34.56 -45.32
N ASN A 531 -33.55 -34.28 -45.18
CA ASN A 531 -34.13 -33.02 -45.67
C ASN A 531 -33.51 -31.80 -44.97
N GLU A 532 -33.40 -31.87 -43.66
CA GLU A 532 -32.79 -30.79 -42.84
C GLU A 532 -31.29 -30.64 -43.13
N ALA A 533 -30.59 -31.74 -43.39
CA ALA A 533 -29.20 -31.67 -43.84
C ALA A 533 -29.03 -30.91 -45.16
N MET A 534 -29.93 -31.17 -46.13
CA MET A 534 -29.92 -30.50 -47.40
C MET A 534 -30.20 -29.01 -47.29
N GLU A 535 -31.09 -28.58 -46.36
CA GLU A 535 -31.31 -27.15 -46.06
C GLU A 535 -30.04 -26.50 -45.55
N CYS A 536 -29.32 -27.15 -44.65
CA CYS A 536 -28.05 -26.63 -44.12
C CYS A 536 -26.99 -26.48 -45.22
N PHE A 537 -26.82 -27.51 -46.08
CA PHE A 537 -25.84 -27.41 -47.18
C PHE A 537 -26.21 -26.36 -48.20
N ASN A 538 -27.48 -26.20 -48.54
CA ASN A 538 -27.94 -25.15 -49.44
C ASN A 538 -27.68 -23.78 -48.82
N LYS A 539 -27.89 -23.60 -47.53
CA LYS A 539 -27.62 -22.36 -46.82
C LYS A 539 -26.12 -22.00 -46.82
N ALA A 540 -25.25 -22.98 -46.55
CA ALA A 540 -23.82 -22.81 -46.65
C ALA A 540 -23.39 -22.39 -48.07
N LYS A 541 -24.00 -23.00 -49.13
CA LYS A 541 -23.75 -22.63 -50.51
C LYS A 541 -24.20 -21.19 -50.82
N GLU A 542 -25.39 -20.78 -50.37
CA GLU A 542 -25.89 -19.41 -50.52
C GLU A 542 -24.94 -18.39 -49.88
N LEU A 543 -24.30 -18.75 -48.77
CA LEU A 543 -23.30 -17.95 -48.07
C LEU A 543 -21.89 -18.02 -48.72
N GLY A 544 -21.73 -18.77 -49.81
CA GLY A 544 -20.50 -18.80 -50.59
C GLY A 544 -19.51 -19.89 -50.22
N ASP A 545 -19.94 -20.93 -49.48
CA ASP A 545 -19.05 -22.06 -49.14
C ASP A 545 -18.96 -23.07 -50.27
N ASP A 546 -17.83 -23.14 -50.96
CA ASP A 546 -17.59 -24.04 -52.10
C ASP A 546 -17.68 -25.53 -51.71
N ARG A 547 -17.42 -25.90 -50.47
CA ARG A 547 -17.53 -27.31 -49.98
C ARG A 547 -18.97 -27.82 -50.03
N ALA A 548 -19.93 -26.91 -49.85
CA ALA A 548 -21.36 -27.26 -49.76
C ALA A 548 -21.87 -27.97 -51.02
N GLU A 549 -21.41 -27.57 -52.23
CA GLU A 549 -21.82 -28.22 -53.46
C GLU A 549 -21.41 -29.71 -53.53
N GLY A 550 -20.22 -30.02 -53.00
CA GLY A 550 -19.75 -31.39 -52.88
C GLY A 550 -20.65 -32.24 -51.96
N TYR A 551 -21.07 -31.70 -50.82
CA TYR A 551 -21.98 -32.37 -49.89
C TYR A 551 -23.39 -32.53 -50.46
N ILE A 552 -23.92 -31.54 -51.17
CA ILE A 552 -25.21 -31.59 -51.86
C ILE A 552 -25.20 -32.74 -52.88
N LYS A 553 -24.16 -32.85 -53.71
CA LYS A 553 -24.05 -33.95 -54.69
C LYS A 553 -23.93 -35.32 -54.03
N LYS A 554 -23.22 -35.42 -52.91
CA LYS A 554 -22.96 -36.68 -52.23
C LYS A 554 -24.18 -37.24 -51.49
N TYR A 555 -25.00 -36.36 -50.94
CA TYR A 555 -26.11 -36.76 -50.08
C TYR A 555 -27.51 -36.51 -50.68
N LYS A 556 -27.59 -36.00 -51.90
CA LYS A 556 -28.82 -35.85 -52.69
C LYS A 556 -29.46 -37.23 -53.08
#